data_8f02a975626233ae037721ac1a4f4786
#
_entry.id   8f02a975626233ae037721ac1a4f4786
#
_cell.length_a   1.000
_cell.length_b   1.000
_cell.length_c   1.000
_cell.angle_alpha   90.00
_cell.angle_beta   90.00
_cell.angle_gamma   90.00
#
_symmetry.space_group_name_H-M   'P 1'
#
loop_
_entity.id
_entity.type
_entity.pdbx_description
1 polymer ?
#
loop_
_entity_poly.entity_id
_entity_poly.type
_entity_poly.pdbx_seq_one_letter_code
_entity_poly.pdbx_strand_id
1 'polypeptide(L)'
;MSEAVASEADGEARELLEDVVRIPSVSRDEGEAAQRLADFFEAHDREVWIDEVGNVRAPADDGVLLTSHIDTVPGDIPVRVEETDDGDVLWGRGSVDAKGPLCSMAVAAVRTGASFVGVVREEVDSTGGRYLVEDRDSEPDAVINGEPSGWEGITLGYRGLLGGTYVATSESGHSSRPDNNAIQDAMDWWSAVEAEFAKDEWHPVFERVTCKPVDFRGGISDDGLSVEATMQVQLRVPPEYSTDEIREMADGHLGNGTVNWDDKVEPVMQSPRTSVARAFRAAIRSHDGDPTLLRKTGTSDMNVYARAWDCPMVTYGPGDSDLDHAPNEHIHLAEYDRAVGVLTDVTERLL
;
A
#
# COMPACT_ATOMS: atom_id res chain seq x y z
N MET A 1 -25.55 -11.40 -20.84
CA MET A 1 -24.68 -12.58 -21.05
C MET A 1 -25.45 -13.82 -20.65
N SER A 2 -25.26 -15.03 -21.31
CA SER A 2 -25.89 -16.26 -20.81
C SER A 2 -25.15 -16.74 -19.54
N GLU A 3 -25.85 -17.44 -18.61
CA GLU A 3 -25.25 -18.01 -17.39
C GLU A 3 -23.99 -18.86 -17.67
N ALA A 4 -23.93 -19.55 -18.80
CA ALA A 4 -22.76 -20.35 -19.18
C ALA A 4 -21.53 -19.50 -19.52
N VAL A 5 -21.71 -18.34 -20.17
CA VAL A 5 -20.60 -17.42 -20.51
C VAL A 5 -20.08 -16.69 -19.24
N ALA A 6 -20.97 -16.37 -18.31
CA ALA A 6 -20.57 -15.82 -17.03
C ALA A 6 -19.74 -16.82 -16.22
N SER A 7 -20.17 -18.09 -16.17
CA SER A 7 -19.46 -19.15 -15.45
C SER A 7 -18.07 -19.48 -16.04
N GLU A 8 -17.88 -19.38 -17.36
CA GLU A 8 -16.57 -19.56 -18.00
C GLU A 8 -15.64 -18.36 -17.69
N ALA A 9 -16.16 -17.14 -17.76
CA ALA A 9 -15.39 -15.92 -17.48
C ALA A 9 -14.95 -15.82 -16.00
N ASP A 10 -15.76 -16.32 -15.06
CA ASP A 10 -15.40 -16.38 -13.65
C ASP A 10 -14.38 -17.50 -13.38
N GLY A 11 -14.47 -18.62 -14.11
CA GLY A 11 -13.47 -19.68 -14.08
C GLY A 11 -12.08 -19.21 -14.48
N GLU A 12 -11.97 -18.45 -15.56
CA GLU A 12 -10.69 -17.87 -16.03
C GLU A 12 -10.11 -16.85 -15.02
N ALA A 13 -10.96 -16.02 -14.40
CA ALA A 13 -10.53 -15.07 -13.38
C ALA A 13 -9.91 -15.77 -12.16
N ARG A 14 -10.54 -16.86 -11.69
CA ARG A 14 -10.01 -17.67 -10.59
C ARG A 14 -8.74 -18.41 -10.98
N GLU A 15 -8.64 -18.93 -12.21
CA GLU A 15 -7.44 -19.60 -12.73
C GLU A 15 -6.25 -18.63 -12.75
N LEU A 16 -6.43 -17.39 -13.22
CA LEU A 16 -5.40 -16.37 -13.17
C LEU A 16 -4.93 -16.13 -11.74
N LEU A 17 -5.86 -15.94 -10.81
CA LEU A 17 -5.54 -15.72 -9.40
C LEU A 17 -4.74 -16.87 -8.81
N GLU A 18 -5.20 -18.12 -9.01
CA GLU A 18 -4.50 -19.30 -8.51
C GLU A 18 -3.08 -19.42 -9.08
N ASP A 19 -2.91 -19.19 -10.37
CA ASP A 19 -1.61 -19.25 -11.03
C ASP A 19 -0.65 -18.20 -10.48
N VAL A 20 -1.10 -16.95 -10.37
CA VAL A 20 -0.26 -15.86 -9.85
C VAL A 20 0.07 -16.05 -8.37
N VAL A 21 -0.87 -16.56 -7.56
CA VAL A 21 -0.60 -16.86 -6.13
C VAL A 21 0.41 -18.01 -5.99
N ARG A 22 0.42 -19.00 -6.90
CA ARG A 22 1.40 -20.10 -6.89
C ARG A 22 2.83 -19.67 -7.22
N ILE A 23 3.00 -18.52 -7.87
CA ILE A 23 4.32 -17.98 -8.23
C ILE A 23 4.83 -17.10 -7.08
N PRO A 24 5.91 -17.47 -6.37
CA PRO A 24 6.51 -16.58 -5.39
C PRO A 24 6.98 -15.28 -6.05
N SER A 25 6.71 -14.14 -5.40
CA SER A 25 7.10 -12.83 -5.92
C SER A 25 7.49 -11.88 -4.78
N VAL A 26 8.39 -12.34 -3.91
CA VAL A 26 8.94 -11.45 -2.88
C VAL A 26 9.60 -10.25 -3.54
N SER A 27 9.43 -9.05 -2.94
CA SER A 27 9.99 -7.80 -3.48
C SER A 27 11.42 -7.97 -4.00
N ARG A 28 11.66 -7.57 -5.24
CA ARG A 28 12.88 -7.72 -6.06
C ARG A 28 13.02 -9.08 -6.76
N ASP A 29 12.04 -9.97 -6.65
CA ASP A 29 11.99 -11.27 -7.34
C ASP A 29 10.59 -11.52 -7.96
N GLU A 30 10.02 -10.46 -8.59
CA GLU A 30 8.65 -10.45 -9.14
C GLU A 30 8.58 -10.97 -10.58
N GLY A 31 9.73 -11.20 -11.25
CA GLY A 31 9.81 -11.42 -12.70
C GLY A 31 8.93 -12.53 -13.24
N GLU A 32 8.81 -13.67 -12.55
CA GLU A 32 7.96 -14.79 -13.00
C GLU A 32 6.47 -14.46 -12.91
N ALA A 33 6.05 -13.78 -11.84
CA ALA A 33 4.67 -13.33 -11.67
C ALA A 33 4.31 -12.22 -12.68
N ALA A 34 5.23 -11.29 -12.94
CA ALA A 34 5.10 -10.26 -13.97
C ALA A 34 4.93 -10.90 -15.37
N GLN A 35 5.72 -11.92 -15.70
CA GLN A 35 5.58 -12.63 -16.97
C GLN A 35 4.22 -13.34 -17.08
N ARG A 36 3.74 -14.01 -16.01
CA ARG A 36 2.41 -14.65 -16.02
C ARG A 36 1.27 -13.66 -16.28
N LEU A 37 1.38 -12.44 -15.73
CA LEU A 37 0.42 -11.36 -16.01
C LEU A 37 0.54 -10.86 -17.45
N ALA A 38 1.74 -10.69 -17.98
CA ALA A 38 1.95 -10.32 -19.37
C ALA A 38 1.35 -11.36 -20.32
N ASP A 39 1.60 -12.65 -20.07
CA ASP A 39 1.02 -13.76 -20.86
C ASP A 39 -0.52 -13.74 -20.83
N PHE A 40 -1.14 -13.35 -19.71
CA PHE A 40 -2.59 -13.20 -19.62
C PHE A 40 -3.11 -12.08 -20.55
N PHE A 41 -2.47 -10.93 -20.56
CA PHE A 41 -2.86 -9.84 -21.47
C PHE A 41 -2.62 -10.18 -22.95
N GLU A 42 -1.49 -10.84 -23.26
CA GLU A 42 -1.19 -11.32 -24.62
C GLU A 42 -2.25 -12.31 -25.12
N ALA A 43 -2.70 -13.24 -24.25
CA ALA A 43 -3.76 -14.20 -24.60
C ALA A 43 -5.12 -13.55 -24.93
N HIS A 44 -5.30 -12.29 -24.50
CA HIS A 44 -6.49 -11.47 -24.80
C HIS A 44 -6.24 -10.42 -25.89
N ASP A 45 -5.23 -10.59 -26.73
CA ASP A 45 -4.87 -9.67 -27.81
C ASP A 45 -4.63 -8.21 -27.32
N ARG A 46 -4.17 -8.02 -26.07
CA ARG A 46 -3.83 -6.71 -25.52
C ARG A 46 -2.34 -6.43 -25.72
N GLU A 47 -2.04 -5.18 -26.11
CA GLU A 47 -0.66 -4.70 -26.03
C GLU A 47 -0.17 -4.76 -24.58
N VAL A 48 1.01 -5.35 -24.36
CA VAL A 48 1.60 -5.49 -23.04
C VAL A 48 3.12 -5.58 -23.14
N TRP A 49 3.82 -5.04 -22.16
CA TRP A 49 5.27 -5.23 -21.98
C TRP A 49 5.65 -5.13 -20.50
N ILE A 50 6.80 -5.66 -20.18
CA ILE A 50 7.45 -5.46 -18.88
C ILE A 50 8.47 -4.33 -19.06
N ASP A 51 8.34 -3.26 -18.25
CA ASP A 51 9.22 -2.11 -18.32
C ASP A 51 10.60 -2.37 -17.64
N GLU A 52 11.47 -1.37 -17.67
CA GLU A 52 12.87 -1.52 -17.22
C GLU A 52 13.01 -1.72 -15.69
N VAL A 53 11.97 -1.38 -14.90
CA VAL A 53 11.96 -1.64 -13.44
C VAL A 53 11.21 -2.92 -13.09
N GLY A 54 10.48 -3.51 -14.06
CA GLY A 54 9.76 -4.76 -13.89
C GLY A 54 8.23 -4.63 -13.84
N ASN A 55 7.66 -3.42 -14.00
CA ASN A 55 6.21 -3.25 -14.04
C ASN A 55 5.63 -3.87 -15.31
N VAL A 56 4.45 -4.48 -15.18
CA VAL A 56 3.66 -4.94 -16.32
C VAL A 56 2.77 -3.80 -16.82
N ARG A 57 2.98 -3.34 -18.05
CA ARG A 57 2.25 -2.24 -18.68
C ARG A 57 1.29 -2.79 -19.74
N ALA A 58 0.00 -2.58 -19.58
CA ALA A 58 -1.01 -2.93 -20.57
C ALA A 58 -1.90 -1.70 -20.87
N PRO A 59 -1.43 -0.76 -21.72
CA PRO A 59 -2.14 0.47 -22.02
C PRO A 59 -3.38 0.21 -22.88
N ALA A 60 -4.40 1.05 -22.69
CA ALA A 60 -5.57 1.14 -23.53
C ALA A 60 -6.29 2.48 -23.30
N ASP A 61 -7.53 2.50 -22.79
CA ASP A 61 -8.23 3.74 -22.47
C ASP A 61 -7.80 4.25 -21.09
N ASP A 62 -7.19 5.44 -21.07
CA ASP A 62 -6.71 6.13 -19.87
C ASP A 62 -7.81 6.92 -19.12
N GLY A 63 -9.06 6.81 -19.53
CA GLY A 63 -10.19 7.23 -18.71
C GLY A 63 -10.19 6.60 -17.32
N VAL A 64 -9.59 5.39 -17.21
CA VAL A 64 -9.31 4.73 -15.93
C VAL A 64 -7.99 3.98 -16.01
N LEU A 65 -7.10 4.26 -15.06
CA LEU A 65 -5.91 3.43 -14.79
C LEU A 65 -6.20 2.49 -13.62
N LEU A 66 -6.16 1.19 -13.89
CA LEU A 66 -6.19 0.14 -12.88
C LEU A 66 -4.75 -0.25 -12.52
N THR A 67 -4.39 -0.22 -11.26
CA THR A 67 -3.02 -0.52 -10.82
C THR A 67 -3.01 -1.25 -9.48
N SER A 68 -2.09 -2.19 -9.30
CA SER A 68 -1.85 -2.89 -8.04
C SER A 68 -0.45 -3.49 -8.06
N HIS A 69 0.05 -3.93 -6.90
CA HIS A 69 1.40 -4.46 -6.83
C HIS A 69 1.48 -5.97 -7.04
N ILE A 70 2.64 -6.39 -7.60
CA ILE A 70 2.95 -7.78 -7.93
C ILE A 70 3.67 -8.47 -6.76
N ASP A 71 4.46 -7.69 -6.03
CA ASP A 71 5.31 -8.21 -4.97
C ASP A 71 4.52 -8.59 -3.70
N THR A 72 5.18 -9.36 -2.87
CA THR A 72 4.68 -9.79 -1.56
C THR A 72 5.79 -9.69 -0.52
N VAL A 73 5.40 -9.61 0.75
CA VAL A 73 6.36 -9.82 1.84
C VAL A 73 6.86 -11.28 1.86
N PRO A 74 8.03 -11.55 2.49
CA PRO A 74 8.51 -12.90 2.70
C PRO A 74 7.55 -13.76 3.55
N GLY A 75 7.57 -15.05 3.31
CA GLY A 75 6.84 -16.07 4.06
C GLY A 75 6.03 -16.97 3.14
N ASP A 76 6.36 -18.25 3.13
CA ASP A 76 5.67 -19.22 2.29
C ASP A 76 4.40 -19.75 2.98
N ILE A 77 3.30 -19.76 2.23
CA ILE A 77 2.02 -20.35 2.63
C ILE A 77 1.64 -21.36 1.55
N PRO A 78 1.49 -22.67 1.87
CA PRO A 78 1.15 -23.67 0.90
C PRO A 78 -0.13 -23.34 0.14
N VAL A 79 -0.03 -23.17 -1.18
CA VAL A 79 -1.16 -22.77 -2.03
C VAL A 79 -2.12 -23.94 -2.19
N ARG A 80 -3.37 -23.72 -1.84
CA ARG A 80 -4.44 -24.69 -1.96
C ARG A 80 -5.81 -24.00 -2.00
N VAL A 81 -6.75 -24.61 -2.70
CA VAL A 81 -8.16 -24.27 -2.57
C VAL A 81 -8.78 -25.25 -1.57
N GLU A 82 -9.53 -24.74 -0.63
CA GLU A 82 -10.21 -25.51 0.42
C GLU A 82 -11.70 -25.18 0.39
N GLU A 83 -12.53 -26.21 0.27
CA GLU A 83 -13.98 -26.04 0.38
C GLU A 83 -14.37 -25.92 1.86
N THR A 84 -15.06 -24.84 2.20
CA THR A 84 -15.53 -24.56 3.55
C THR A 84 -17.05 -24.40 3.57
N ASP A 85 -17.64 -24.33 4.77
CA ASP A 85 -19.09 -24.10 4.92
C ASP A 85 -19.52 -22.73 4.34
N ASP A 86 -18.59 -21.77 4.24
CA ASP A 86 -18.81 -20.42 3.71
C ASP A 86 -18.35 -20.27 2.23
N GLY A 87 -18.02 -21.38 1.55
CA GLY A 87 -17.57 -21.43 0.17
C GLY A 87 -16.07 -21.72 0.02
N ASP A 88 -15.58 -21.69 -1.22
CA ASP A 88 -14.19 -22.00 -1.55
C ASP A 88 -13.25 -20.88 -1.11
N VAL A 89 -12.13 -21.26 -0.54
CA VAL A 89 -11.08 -20.36 -0.02
C VAL A 89 -9.74 -20.71 -0.65
N LEU A 90 -9.07 -19.73 -1.24
CA LEU A 90 -7.71 -19.86 -1.76
C LEU A 90 -6.70 -19.39 -0.70
N TRP A 91 -5.86 -20.30 -0.24
CA TRP A 91 -4.74 -20.02 0.65
C TRP A 91 -3.47 -19.77 -0.15
N GLY A 92 -2.68 -18.80 0.27
CA GLY A 92 -1.38 -18.50 -0.34
C GLY A 92 -0.88 -17.12 0.02
N ARG A 93 0.43 -16.94 0.09
CA ARG A 93 1.05 -15.62 0.26
C ARG A 93 0.69 -14.71 -0.92
N GLY A 94 0.22 -13.50 -0.64
CA GLY A 94 -0.27 -12.56 -1.63
C GLY A 94 -1.71 -12.79 -2.08
N SER A 95 -2.40 -13.85 -1.60
CA SER A 95 -3.80 -14.07 -1.99
C SER A 95 -4.71 -12.89 -1.63
N VAL A 96 -4.37 -12.15 -0.58
CA VAL A 96 -5.02 -10.93 -0.13
C VAL A 96 -4.17 -9.71 -0.52
N ASP A 97 -2.90 -9.70 -0.18
CA ASP A 97 -2.01 -8.54 -0.31
C ASP A 97 -0.86 -8.81 -1.30
N ALA A 98 -0.99 -8.38 -2.58
CA ALA A 98 -2.22 -7.87 -3.21
C ALA A 98 -2.53 -8.58 -4.54
N LYS A 99 -2.20 -9.89 -4.69
CA LYS A 99 -2.48 -10.63 -5.95
C LYS A 99 -3.99 -10.81 -6.20
N GLY A 100 -4.82 -10.86 -5.14
CA GLY A 100 -6.27 -10.82 -5.26
C GLY A 100 -6.75 -9.53 -5.94
N PRO A 101 -6.47 -8.36 -5.38
CA PRO A 101 -6.72 -7.06 -6.02
C PRO A 101 -6.10 -6.96 -7.42
N LEU A 102 -4.83 -7.33 -7.60
CA LEU A 102 -4.08 -7.27 -8.86
C LEU A 102 -4.77 -8.07 -9.97
N CYS A 103 -5.08 -9.33 -9.72
CA CYS A 103 -5.73 -10.20 -10.71
C CYS A 103 -7.17 -9.75 -11.01
N SER A 104 -7.92 -9.27 -10.01
CA SER A 104 -9.26 -8.72 -10.23
C SER A 104 -9.24 -7.49 -11.14
N MET A 105 -8.22 -6.64 -11.02
CA MET A 105 -8.00 -5.48 -11.88
C MET A 105 -7.54 -5.87 -13.28
N ALA A 106 -6.64 -6.85 -13.41
CA ALA A 106 -6.21 -7.35 -14.71
C ALA A 106 -7.40 -7.91 -15.52
N VAL A 107 -8.28 -8.67 -14.87
CA VAL A 107 -9.50 -9.20 -15.49
C VAL A 107 -10.47 -8.05 -15.88
N ALA A 108 -10.69 -7.09 -14.99
CA ALA A 108 -11.53 -5.93 -15.30
C ALA A 108 -10.96 -5.10 -16.48
N ALA A 109 -9.64 -4.90 -16.53
CA ALA A 109 -8.98 -4.20 -17.62
C ALA A 109 -9.17 -4.88 -18.98
N VAL A 110 -9.08 -6.21 -19.03
CA VAL A 110 -9.33 -6.98 -20.25
C VAL A 110 -10.80 -6.87 -20.66
N ARG A 111 -11.74 -6.97 -19.73
CA ARG A 111 -13.18 -6.93 -20.00
C ARG A 111 -13.66 -5.56 -20.49
N THR A 112 -13.05 -4.48 -20.04
CA THR A 112 -13.53 -3.10 -20.29
C THR A 112 -12.68 -2.32 -21.29
N GLY A 113 -11.43 -2.72 -21.50
CA GLY A 113 -10.49 -1.96 -22.31
C GLY A 113 -9.83 -0.79 -21.54
N ALA A 114 -9.83 -0.79 -20.21
CA ALA A 114 -9.09 0.17 -19.43
C ALA A 114 -7.58 -0.09 -19.46
N SER A 115 -6.78 0.94 -19.17
CA SER A 115 -5.35 0.81 -18.94
C SER A 115 -5.07 0.07 -17.63
N PHE A 116 -4.01 -0.77 -17.64
CA PHE A 116 -3.58 -1.52 -16.47
C PHE A 116 -2.07 -1.42 -16.27
N VAL A 117 -1.65 -1.33 -15.00
CA VAL A 117 -0.25 -1.46 -14.61
C VAL A 117 -0.12 -2.31 -13.35
N GLY A 118 0.57 -3.45 -13.47
CA GLY A 118 1.05 -4.19 -12.30
C GLY A 118 2.41 -3.64 -11.87
N VAL A 119 2.52 -3.09 -10.69
CA VAL A 119 3.75 -2.44 -10.20
C VAL A 119 4.57 -3.36 -9.31
N VAL A 120 5.87 -3.11 -9.21
CA VAL A 120 6.80 -3.88 -8.39
C VAL A 120 7.25 -3.09 -7.16
N ARG A 121 7.66 -3.79 -6.09
CA ARG A 121 8.33 -3.26 -4.91
C ARG A 121 7.50 -2.27 -4.07
N GLU A 122 6.19 -2.40 -4.06
CA GLU A 122 5.32 -1.61 -3.18
C GLU A 122 5.69 -1.84 -1.71
N GLU A 123 5.86 -3.10 -1.32
CA GLU A 123 6.14 -3.57 0.04
C GLU A 123 7.49 -3.09 0.63
N VAL A 124 8.31 -2.43 -0.19
CA VAL A 124 9.65 -1.99 0.25
C VAL A 124 9.85 -0.50 0.05
N ASP A 125 9.69 0.01 -1.17
CA ASP A 125 10.06 1.38 -1.52
C ASP A 125 9.21 2.01 -2.64
N SER A 126 8.13 1.35 -3.08
CA SER A 126 7.24 1.79 -4.16
C SER A 126 7.98 2.16 -5.46
N THR A 127 9.09 1.49 -5.77
CA THR A 127 9.89 1.78 -6.98
C THR A 127 9.02 1.73 -8.23
N GLY A 128 8.14 0.72 -8.36
CA GLY A 128 7.28 0.56 -9.52
C GLY A 128 6.29 1.72 -9.68
N GLY A 129 5.60 2.10 -8.61
CA GLY A 129 4.66 3.22 -8.60
C GLY A 129 5.34 4.57 -8.87
N ARG A 130 6.52 4.80 -8.28
CA ARG A 130 7.33 6.02 -8.52
C ARG A 130 7.78 6.12 -9.97
N TYR A 131 8.29 5.01 -10.53
CA TYR A 131 8.70 4.95 -11.94
C TYR A 131 7.51 5.18 -12.88
N LEU A 132 6.35 4.57 -12.57
CA LEU A 132 5.11 4.78 -13.35
C LEU A 132 4.75 6.26 -13.46
N VAL A 133 4.83 7.00 -12.37
CA VAL A 133 4.51 8.42 -12.31
C VAL A 133 5.54 9.26 -13.09
N GLU A 134 6.82 8.93 -12.98
CA GLU A 134 7.91 9.68 -13.63
C GLU A 134 7.96 9.44 -15.15
N ASP A 135 7.62 8.21 -15.60
CA ASP A 135 7.70 7.79 -16.98
C ASP A 135 6.50 8.21 -17.84
N ARG A 136 5.34 8.53 -17.21
CA ARG A 136 4.14 8.94 -17.96
C ARG A 136 4.18 10.42 -18.34
N ASP A 137 3.87 10.70 -19.60
CA ASP A 137 3.74 12.07 -20.12
C ASP A 137 2.47 12.80 -19.64
N SER A 138 1.45 12.05 -19.21
CA SER A 138 0.15 12.60 -18.76
C SER A 138 -0.44 11.76 -17.63
N GLU A 139 -1.23 12.41 -16.78
CA GLU A 139 -2.06 11.72 -15.78
C GLU A 139 -3.28 11.04 -16.45
N PRO A 140 -3.80 9.94 -15.90
CA PRO A 140 -5.07 9.35 -16.30
C PRO A 140 -6.24 10.21 -15.78
N ASP A 141 -7.45 10.02 -16.36
CA ASP A 141 -8.64 10.74 -15.88
C ASP A 141 -9.09 10.24 -14.49
N ALA A 142 -8.79 9.00 -14.14
CA ALA A 142 -9.05 8.41 -12.83
C ALA A 142 -8.08 7.25 -12.52
N VAL A 143 -7.81 7.01 -11.22
CA VAL A 143 -6.99 5.88 -10.75
C VAL A 143 -7.79 5.01 -9.80
N ILE A 144 -7.70 3.70 -9.98
CA ILE A 144 -8.14 2.69 -9.01
C ILE A 144 -6.90 1.90 -8.60
N ASN A 145 -6.44 2.11 -7.36
CA ASN A 145 -5.33 1.37 -6.78
C ASN A 145 -5.84 0.09 -6.12
N GLY A 146 -5.15 -1.02 -6.32
CA GLY A 146 -5.54 -2.34 -5.85
C GLY A 146 -4.89 -2.71 -4.54
N GLU A 147 -5.68 -2.73 -3.47
CA GLU A 147 -5.31 -3.17 -2.13
C GLU A 147 -6.50 -3.84 -1.45
N PRO A 148 -6.28 -4.75 -0.50
CA PRO A 148 -7.38 -5.39 0.20
C PRO A 148 -8.23 -4.38 0.99
N SER A 149 -9.51 -4.33 0.68
CA SER A 149 -10.47 -3.45 1.36
C SER A 149 -11.81 -4.16 1.65
N GLY A 150 -11.92 -5.41 1.25
CA GLY A 150 -13.20 -6.10 1.13
C GLY A 150 -13.99 -5.63 -0.10
N TRP A 151 -14.80 -6.50 -0.69
CA TRP A 151 -15.52 -6.18 -1.92
C TRP A 151 -16.57 -5.04 -1.76
N GLU A 152 -16.94 -4.69 -0.54
CA GLU A 152 -17.82 -3.57 -0.19
C GLU A 152 -17.06 -2.32 0.26
N GLY A 153 -15.76 -2.43 0.49
CA GLY A 153 -14.91 -1.37 1.03
C GLY A 153 -14.33 -0.46 -0.05
N ILE A 154 -14.46 0.84 0.14
CA ILE A 154 -13.88 1.87 -0.73
C ILE A 154 -12.90 2.69 0.12
N THR A 155 -11.61 2.50 -0.06
CA THR A 155 -10.60 3.24 0.69
C THR A 155 -10.35 4.61 0.05
N LEU A 156 -10.57 5.66 0.82
CA LEU A 156 -10.46 7.04 0.38
C LEU A 156 -9.16 7.72 0.80
N GLY A 157 -8.41 7.12 1.73
CA GLY A 157 -7.21 7.77 2.21
C GLY A 157 -6.30 6.90 3.05
N TYR A 158 -5.04 7.29 3.04
CA TYR A 158 -3.95 6.69 3.78
C TYR A 158 -3.22 7.75 4.57
N ARG A 159 -2.64 7.37 5.72
CA ARG A 159 -1.70 8.25 6.40
C ARG A 159 -0.41 8.30 5.62
N GLY A 160 0.38 9.34 5.88
CA GLY A 160 1.76 9.44 5.41
C GLY A 160 2.72 8.72 6.36
N LEU A 161 3.98 8.70 5.95
CA LEU A 161 5.10 8.18 6.71
C LEU A 161 6.26 9.17 6.64
N LEU A 162 6.86 9.45 7.79
CA LEU A 162 8.12 10.16 7.91
C LEU A 162 9.06 9.29 8.75
N GLY A 163 10.14 8.80 8.15
CA GLY A 163 11.21 8.08 8.79
C GLY A 163 12.39 8.99 9.12
N GLY A 164 13.19 8.65 10.13
CA GLY A 164 14.40 9.39 10.42
C GLY A 164 15.32 8.65 11.37
N THR A 165 16.59 9.04 11.33
CA THR A 165 17.64 8.53 12.22
C THR A 165 18.21 9.68 13.04
N TYR A 166 17.86 9.72 14.33
CA TYR A 166 18.49 10.62 15.29
C TYR A 166 19.90 10.12 15.62
N VAL A 167 20.85 11.03 15.66
CA VAL A 167 22.22 10.76 16.07
C VAL A 167 22.70 11.83 17.04
N ALA A 168 23.40 11.41 18.08
CA ALA A 168 24.07 12.31 19.04
C ALA A 168 25.41 11.71 19.49
N THR A 169 26.32 12.60 19.84
CA THR A 169 27.61 12.26 20.44
C THR A 169 27.93 13.23 21.57
N SER A 170 28.38 12.74 22.70
CA SER A 170 28.85 13.53 23.83
C SER A 170 30.22 13.06 24.28
N GLU A 171 30.94 13.90 25.00
CA GLU A 171 32.21 13.46 25.66
C GLU A 171 31.94 12.36 26.69
N SER A 172 32.83 11.37 26.72
CA SER A 172 32.82 10.36 27.77
C SER A 172 33.15 11.00 29.15
N GLY A 173 32.46 10.61 30.17
CA GLY A 173 32.64 11.17 31.50
C GLY A 173 32.20 10.25 32.61
N HIS A 174 32.60 10.57 33.86
CA HIS A 174 32.16 9.81 35.02
C HIS A 174 30.65 9.99 35.24
N SER A 175 29.95 8.87 35.51
CA SER A 175 28.49 8.83 35.66
C SER A 175 27.91 9.72 36.79
N SER A 176 28.76 10.29 37.64
CA SER A 176 28.36 11.27 38.65
C SER A 176 28.23 12.70 38.17
N ARG A 177 28.58 12.98 36.90
CA ARG A 177 28.38 14.32 36.34
C ARG A 177 26.89 14.56 36.08
N PRO A 178 26.40 15.81 36.32
CA PRO A 178 24.98 16.12 36.17
C PRO A 178 24.54 16.32 34.72
N ASP A 179 25.49 16.52 33.78
CA ASP A 179 25.21 16.82 32.38
C ASP A 179 24.72 15.56 31.66
N ASN A 180 23.80 15.74 30.75
CA ASN A 180 23.30 14.65 29.89
C ASN A 180 24.42 14.09 29.01
N ASN A 181 24.37 12.79 28.77
CA ASN A 181 25.13 12.15 27.72
C ASN A 181 24.25 11.98 26.45
N ALA A 182 24.85 11.55 25.35
CA ALA A 182 24.15 11.37 24.07
C ALA A 182 22.93 10.45 24.16
N ILE A 183 22.95 9.43 25.04
CA ILE A 183 21.81 8.53 25.23
C ILE A 183 20.66 9.28 25.90
N GLN A 184 20.93 10.09 26.92
CA GLN A 184 19.91 10.90 27.59
C GLN A 184 19.34 11.95 26.62
N ASP A 185 20.18 12.60 25.82
CA ASP A 185 19.74 13.57 24.80
C ASP A 185 18.77 12.92 23.78
N ALA A 186 19.05 11.67 23.35
CA ALA A 186 18.16 10.92 22.47
C ALA A 186 16.81 10.60 23.12
N MET A 187 16.84 10.17 24.39
CA MET A 187 15.62 9.85 25.16
C MET A 187 14.79 11.10 25.44
N ASP A 188 15.42 12.22 25.77
CA ASP A 188 14.75 13.50 26.05
C ASP A 188 14.09 14.04 24.78
N TRP A 189 14.81 14.03 23.62
CA TRP A 189 14.24 14.39 22.33
C TRP A 189 13.02 13.54 21.99
N TRP A 190 13.16 12.22 22.08
CA TRP A 190 12.05 11.31 21.75
C TRP A 190 10.84 11.53 22.66
N SER A 191 11.05 11.68 23.94
CA SER A 191 9.96 11.95 24.90
C SER A 191 9.25 13.27 24.61
N ALA A 192 9.98 14.29 24.15
CA ALA A 192 9.40 15.57 23.75
C ALA A 192 8.58 15.44 22.46
N VAL A 193 9.08 14.68 21.46
CA VAL A 193 8.34 14.38 20.21
C VAL A 193 7.05 13.60 20.52
N GLU A 194 7.10 12.56 21.35
CA GLU A 194 5.90 11.84 21.76
C GLU A 194 4.88 12.75 22.47
N ALA A 195 5.36 13.64 23.34
CA ALA A 195 4.50 14.57 24.07
C ALA A 195 3.86 15.62 23.14
N GLU A 196 4.59 16.08 22.11
CA GLU A 196 4.07 17.04 21.11
C GLU A 196 2.89 16.46 20.36
N PHE A 197 2.96 15.18 19.98
CA PHE A 197 1.94 14.51 19.19
C PHE A 197 0.93 13.72 20.02
N ALA A 198 1.00 13.77 21.36
CA ALA A 198 0.03 13.11 22.22
C ALA A 198 -1.36 13.74 22.05
N LYS A 199 -2.32 12.93 21.62
CA LYS A 199 -3.73 13.29 21.58
C LYS A 199 -4.54 12.35 22.47
N ASP A 200 -5.70 12.85 22.92
CA ASP A 200 -6.64 12.07 23.72
C ASP A 200 -7.02 10.75 23.01
N GLU A 201 -7.26 9.72 23.76
CA GLU A 201 -7.64 8.38 23.29
C GLU A 201 -8.89 8.34 22.41
N TRP A 202 -9.72 9.38 22.52
CA TRP A 202 -10.97 9.54 21.76
C TRP A 202 -10.78 9.86 20.27
N HIS A 203 -9.61 10.33 19.87
CA HIS A 203 -9.36 10.60 18.47
C HIS A 203 -9.09 9.29 17.72
N PRO A 204 -9.74 9.03 16.57
CA PRO A 204 -9.45 7.88 15.72
C PRO A 204 -7.96 7.81 15.38
N VAL A 205 -7.41 6.59 15.29
CA VAL A 205 -5.98 6.40 14.99
C VAL A 205 -5.57 7.05 13.69
N PHE A 206 -6.46 7.07 12.69
CA PHE A 206 -6.21 7.72 11.40
C PHE A 206 -5.96 9.23 11.53
N GLU A 207 -6.55 9.90 12.50
CA GLU A 207 -6.49 11.35 12.71
C GLU A 207 -5.36 11.77 13.66
N ARG A 208 -4.50 10.83 14.08
CA ARG A 208 -3.39 11.08 15.01
C ARG A 208 -2.05 10.88 14.34
N VAL A 209 -1.08 11.74 14.65
CA VAL A 209 0.32 11.39 14.46
C VAL A 209 0.66 10.27 15.45
N THR A 210 1.18 9.17 14.95
CA THR A 210 1.65 8.08 15.81
C THR A 210 3.14 7.91 15.63
N CYS A 211 3.87 7.95 16.74
CA CYS A 211 5.32 7.93 16.81
C CYS A 211 5.79 6.56 17.32
N LYS A 212 6.79 5.97 16.65
CA LYS A 212 7.42 4.72 17.12
C LYS A 212 8.93 4.76 16.92
N PRO A 213 9.72 4.49 17.98
CA PRO A 213 11.12 4.13 17.81
C PRO A 213 11.15 2.69 17.27
N VAL A 214 11.95 2.44 16.25
CA VAL A 214 12.07 1.11 15.62
C VAL A 214 13.42 0.45 15.87
N ASP A 215 14.46 1.24 16.16
CA ASP A 215 15.75 0.76 16.67
C ASP A 215 16.37 1.83 17.58
N PHE A 216 17.06 1.41 18.63
CA PHE A 216 17.79 2.31 19.51
C PHE A 216 19.09 1.67 19.98
N ARG A 217 20.19 2.33 19.69
CA ARG A 217 21.54 1.90 20.08
C ARG A 217 22.25 3.05 20.77
N GLY A 218 23.03 2.73 21.78
CA GLY A 218 23.84 3.72 22.47
C GLY A 218 24.89 3.07 23.33
N GLY A 219 26.00 3.76 23.55
CA GLY A 219 27.11 3.24 24.33
C GLY A 219 28.35 4.12 24.25
N ILE A 220 29.41 3.66 24.92
CA ILE A 220 30.73 4.26 24.82
C ILE A 220 31.34 3.84 23.48
N SER A 221 31.93 4.83 22.76
CA SER A 221 32.68 4.58 21.52
C SER A 221 33.84 3.61 21.70
N ASP A 222 34.26 2.98 20.62
CA ASP A 222 35.36 1.97 20.65
C ASP A 222 36.67 2.52 21.24
N ASP A 223 36.94 3.81 21.07
CA ASP A 223 38.11 4.50 21.60
C ASP A 223 37.94 4.95 23.08
N GLY A 224 36.73 4.81 23.63
CA GLY A 224 36.39 5.17 25.02
C GLY A 224 36.28 6.68 25.29
N LEU A 225 36.35 7.54 24.27
CA LEU A 225 36.42 8.99 24.42
C LEU A 225 35.05 9.67 24.33
N SER A 226 34.05 9.00 23.73
CA SER A 226 32.70 9.53 23.58
C SER A 226 31.62 8.56 23.99
N VAL A 227 30.42 9.08 24.22
CA VAL A 227 29.17 8.32 24.26
C VAL A 227 28.37 8.66 23.01
N GLU A 228 27.92 7.66 22.30
CA GLU A 228 27.16 7.78 21.08
C GLU A 228 25.75 7.24 21.26
N ALA A 229 24.78 7.82 20.56
CA ALA A 229 23.40 7.32 20.49
C ALA A 229 22.88 7.44 19.06
N THR A 230 22.18 6.40 18.62
CA THR A 230 21.47 6.35 17.34
C THR A 230 20.08 5.78 17.58
N MET A 231 19.04 6.49 17.12
CA MET A 231 17.65 6.03 17.23
C MET A 231 16.94 6.16 15.88
N GLN A 232 16.44 5.05 15.35
CA GLN A 232 15.57 5.06 14.19
C GLN A 232 14.13 5.23 14.65
N VAL A 233 13.42 6.13 13.96
CA VAL A 233 12.04 6.49 14.30
C VAL A 233 11.14 6.49 13.08
N GLN A 234 9.86 6.22 13.30
CA GLN A 234 8.82 6.35 12.29
C GLN A 234 7.64 7.13 12.86
N LEU A 235 7.20 8.14 12.11
CA LEU A 235 6.01 8.93 12.41
C LEU A 235 4.98 8.73 11.32
N ARG A 236 3.78 8.25 11.69
CA ARG A 236 2.65 8.16 10.76
C ARG A 236 1.90 9.47 10.78
N VAL A 237 1.74 10.07 9.59
CA VAL A 237 1.24 11.43 9.42
C VAL A 237 -0.22 11.42 8.92
N PRO A 238 -1.19 11.97 9.66
CA PRO A 238 -2.57 12.07 9.19
C PRO A 238 -2.71 13.19 8.14
N PRO A 239 -3.76 13.17 7.28
CA PRO A 239 -3.95 14.17 6.21
C PRO A 239 -4.12 15.63 6.66
N GLU A 240 -4.23 15.88 7.97
CA GLU A 240 -4.27 17.21 8.57
C GLU A 240 -2.91 17.93 8.50
N TYR A 241 -1.83 17.15 8.38
CA TYR A 241 -0.45 17.64 8.33
C TYR A 241 0.26 17.18 7.08
N SER A 242 1.23 17.97 6.63
CA SER A 242 2.30 17.50 5.72
C SER A 242 3.44 16.85 6.50
N THR A 243 4.23 16.03 5.84
CA THR A 243 5.44 15.46 6.45
C THR A 243 6.45 16.54 6.83
N ASP A 244 6.51 17.65 6.09
CA ASP A 244 7.41 18.78 6.40
C ASP A 244 6.99 19.50 7.69
N GLU A 245 5.70 19.71 7.94
CA GLU A 245 5.21 20.28 9.21
C GLU A 245 5.56 19.39 10.40
N ILE A 246 5.35 18.07 10.27
CA ILE A 246 5.72 17.13 11.34
C ILE A 246 7.22 17.11 11.59
N ARG A 247 8.04 17.17 10.52
CA ARG A 247 9.49 17.30 10.63
C ARG A 247 9.89 18.55 11.40
N GLU A 248 9.36 19.71 11.03
CA GLU A 248 9.67 20.98 11.68
C GLU A 248 9.30 20.97 13.17
N MET A 249 8.15 20.37 13.52
CA MET A 249 7.74 20.21 14.92
C MET A 249 8.70 19.31 15.70
N ALA A 250 9.10 18.16 15.12
CA ALA A 250 10.05 17.23 15.75
C ALA A 250 11.47 17.85 15.86
N ASP A 251 11.91 18.58 14.84
CA ASP A 251 13.19 19.30 14.86
C ASP A 251 13.22 20.42 15.91
N GLY A 252 12.07 21.01 16.22
CA GLY A 252 11.93 22.03 17.27
C GLY A 252 12.31 21.54 18.67
N HIS A 253 12.35 20.23 18.89
CA HIS A 253 12.75 19.61 20.17
C HIS A 253 14.21 19.14 20.18
N LEU A 254 14.96 19.32 19.09
CA LEU A 254 16.38 18.93 19.02
C LEU A 254 17.22 19.75 20.02
N GLY A 255 17.98 19.03 20.85
CA GLY A 255 19.01 19.60 21.70
C GLY A 255 20.40 19.49 21.04
N ASN A 256 21.24 18.59 21.57
CA ASN A 256 22.59 18.38 21.07
C ASN A 256 22.68 17.37 19.91
N GLY A 257 21.58 16.72 19.55
CA GLY A 257 21.51 15.75 18.46
C GLY A 257 21.09 16.35 17.14
N THR A 258 21.10 15.52 16.12
CA THR A 258 20.59 15.82 14.77
C THR A 258 19.74 14.65 14.28
N VAL A 259 18.77 14.91 13.36
CA VAL A 259 18.02 13.86 12.69
C VAL A 259 18.34 13.92 11.20
N ASN A 260 18.71 12.75 10.66
CA ASN A 260 18.74 12.52 9.22
C ASN A 260 17.37 11.95 8.84
N TRP A 261 16.53 12.80 8.23
CA TRP A 261 15.21 12.40 7.77
C TRP A 261 15.33 11.61 6.47
N ASP A 262 14.61 10.49 6.43
CA ASP A 262 14.55 9.59 5.27
C ASP A 262 13.52 10.09 4.25
N ASP A 263 13.30 9.30 3.20
CA ASP A 263 12.24 9.55 2.23
C ASP A 263 10.88 9.65 2.94
N LYS A 264 10.14 10.66 2.53
CA LYS A 264 8.82 10.96 3.06
C LYS A 264 7.74 10.48 2.12
N VAL A 265 6.67 9.95 2.71
CA VAL A 265 5.42 9.61 2.02
C VAL A 265 4.33 10.54 2.54
N GLU A 266 3.84 11.45 1.69
CA GLU A 266 2.78 12.37 2.08
C GLU A 266 1.45 11.62 2.29
N PRO A 267 0.61 12.05 3.24
CA PRO A 267 -0.71 11.47 3.42
C PRO A 267 -1.63 11.81 2.24
N VAL A 268 -2.66 11.00 2.05
CA VAL A 268 -3.68 11.24 1.03
C VAL A 268 -5.09 11.10 1.60
N MET A 269 -6.00 11.97 1.17
CA MET A 269 -7.42 11.87 1.50
C MET A 269 -8.28 12.38 0.34
N GLN A 270 -9.01 11.49 -0.30
CA GLN A 270 -9.93 11.78 -1.39
C GLN A 270 -11.33 12.10 -0.89
N SER A 271 -12.04 12.94 -1.63
CA SER A 271 -13.42 13.25 -1.34
C SER A 271 -14.34 12.05 -1.64
N PRO A 272 -15.29 11.70 -0.76
CA PRO A 272 -16.30 10.68 -1.08
C PRO A 272 -17.27 11.10 -2.20
N ARG A 273 -17.12 12.33 -2.73
CA ARG A 273 -17.97 12.89 -3.78
C ARG A 273 -17.33 12.84 -5.17
N THR A 274 -16.14 12.26 -5.32
CA THR A 274 -15.51 12.06 -6.64
C THR A 274 -16.37 11.20 -7.55
N SER A 275 -16.11 11.25 -8.85
CA SER A 275 -16.77 10.38 -9.85
C SER A 275 -16.53 8.90 -9.52
N VAL A 276 -15.28 8.54 -9.21
CA VAL A 276 -14.86 7.18 -8.90
C VAL A 276 -15.56 6.65 -7.63
N ALA A 277 -15.54 7.39 -6.51
CA ALA A 277 -16.20 6.97 -5.28
C ALA A 277 -17.73 6.83 -5.44
N ARG A 278 -18.35 7.63 -6.32
CA ARG A 278 -19.78 7.47 -6.65
C ARG A 278 -20.04 6.26 -7.51
N ALA A 279 -19.18 5.97 -8.50
CA ALA A 279 -19.29 4.79 -9.35
C ALA A 279 -19.20 3.51 -8.50
N PHE A 280 -18.23 3.40 -7.60
CA PHE A 280 -18.10 2.27 -6.66
C PHE A 280 -19.35 2.09 -5.80
N ARG A 281 -19.86 3.14 -5.17
CA ARG A 281 -21.10 3.03 -4.36
C ARG A 281 -22.31 2.57 -5.16
N ALA A 282 -22.38 2.93 -6.43
CA ALA A 282 -23.46 2.48 -7.31
C ALA A 282 -23.27 1.02 -7.73
N ALA A 283 -22.05 0.62 -8.10
CA ALA A 283 -21.74 -0.74 -8.52
C ALA A 283 -21.88 -1.74 -7.35
N ILE A 284 -21.34 -1.45 -6.17
CA ILE A 284 -21.47 -2.32 -4.99
C ILE A 284 -22.95 -2.59 -4.69
N ARG A 285 -23.82 -1.55 -4.73
CA ARG A 285 -25.27 -1.74 -4.53
C ARG A 285 -25.92 -2.54 -5.65
N SER A 286 -25.45 -2.44 -6.90
CA SER A 286 -25.98 -3.26 -8.01
C SER A 286 -25.61 -4.75 -7.90
N HIS A 287 -24.60 -5.05 -7.07
CA HIS A 287 -24.18 -6.40 -6.68
C HIS A 287 -24.73 -6.82 -5.30
N ASP A 288 -25.79 -6.17 -4.80
CA ASP A 288 -26.45 -6.43 -3.52
C ASP A 288 -25.58 -6.20 -2.28
N GLY A 289 -24.54 -5.34 -2.38
CA GLY A 289 -23.66 -4.97 -1.27
C GLY A 289 -24.02 -3.65 -0.60
N ASP A 290 -23.41 -3.40 0.57
CA ASP A 290 -23.54 -2.15 1.33
C ASP A 290 -22.19 -1.39 1.35
N PRO A 291 -21.99 -0.38 0.48
CA PRO A 291 -20.69 0.26 0.30
C PRO A 291 -20.23 0.99 1.56
N THR A 292 -19.06 0.64 2.04
CA THR A 292 -18.39 1.20 3.21
C THR A 292 -17.21 2.07 2.78
N LEU A 293 -17.10 3.28 3.35
CA LEU A 293 -15.97 4.19 3.12
C LEU A 293 -14.90 3.96 4.17
N LEU A 294 -13.70 3.63 3.72
CA LEU A 294 -12.57 3.26 4.56
C LEU A 294 -11.46 4.32 4.56
N ARG A 295 -10.65 4.28 5.60
CA ARG A 295 -9.41 5.04 5.76
C ARG A 295 -8.38 4.11 6.40
N LYS A 296 -7.23 3.95 5.76
CA LYS A 296 -6.17 3.04 6.18
C LYS A 296 -5.08 3.77 6.96
N THR A 297 -4.54 3.13 7.97
CA THR A 297 -3.51 3.72 8.84
C THR A 297 -2.08 3.51 8.32
N GLY A 298 -1.91 2.66 7.33
CA GLY A 298 -0.67 2.45 6.59
C GLY A 298 -0.45 3.46 5.46
N THR A 299 0.43 3.11 4.54
CA THR A 299 0.69 3.76 3.25
C THR A 299 0.36 2.78 2.13
N SER A 300 0.22 3.27 0.91
CA SER A 300 0.13 2.46 -0.32
C SER A 300 0.62 3.30 -1.51
N ASP A 301 0.70 2.71 -2.68
CA ASP A 301 1.04 3.44 -3.90
C ASP A 301 0.05 4.58 -4.24
N MET A 302 -1.17 4.58 -3.69
CA MET A 302 -2.09 5.71 -3.77
C MET A 302 -1.46 7.01 -3.23
N ASN A 303 -0.59 6.93 -2.21
CA ASN A 303 0.15 8.10 -1.70
C ASN A 303 1.11 8.66 -2.76
N VAL A 304 1.76 7.76 -3.53
CA VAL A 304 2.68 8.13 -4.63
C VAL A 304 1.91 8.81 -5.75
N TYR A 305 0.81 8.21 -6.19
CA TYR A 305 -0.02 8.74 -7.27
C TYR A 305 -0.65 10.08 -6.93
N ALA A 306 -1.21 10.23 -5.73
CA ALA A 306 -1.85 11.46 -5.27
C ALA A 306 -0.89 12.65 -5.13
N ARG A 307 0.41 12.39 -5.00
CA ARG A 307 1.43 13.45 -5.01
C ARG A 307 1.70 14.01 -6.39
N ALA A 308 1.53 13.17 -7.41
CA ALA A 308 1.90 13.50 -8.79
C ALA A 308 0.71 13.89 -9.65
N TRP A 309 -0.46 13.33 -9.39
CA TRP A 309 -1.66 13.46 -10.19
C TRP A 309 -2.81 14.07 -9.40
N ASP A 310 -3.55 14.97 -10.02
CA ASP A 310 -4.73 15.65 -9.45
C ASP A 310 -6.04 14.91 -9.76
N CYS A 311 -5.99 13.80 -10.49
CA CYS A 311 -7.16 13.02 -10.88
C CYS A 311 -7.86 12.35 -9.68
N PRO A 312 -9.18 12.08 -9.79
CA PRO A 312 -9.88 11.31 -8.77
C PRO A 312 -9.32 9.91 -8.62
N MET A 313 -9.12 9.47 -7.37
CA MET A 313 -8.62 8.13 -7.11
C MET A 313 -9.28 7.49 -5.89
N VAL A 314 -9.29 6.17 -5.86
CA VAL A 314 -9.66 5.36 -4.70
C VAL A 314 -8.78 4.12 -4.66
N THR A 315 -8.75 3.48 -3.50
CA THR A 315 -8.20 2.13 -3.39
C THR A 315 -9.34 1.14 -3.15
N TYR A 316 -9.26 -0.01 -3.84
CA TYR A 316 -10.26 -1.05 -3.79
C TYR A 316 -9.66 -2.41 -4.14
N GLY A 317 -10.17 -3.48 -3.52
CA GLY A 317 -9.87 -4.85 -3.89
C GLY A 317 -10.47 -5.85 -2.92
N PRO A 318 -10.64 -7.11 -3.36
CA PRO A 318 -11.10 -8.19 -2.50
C PRO A 318 -10.06 -8.51 -1.42
N GLY A 319 -10.51 -9.11 -0.34
CA GLY A 319 -9.69 -9.61 0.75
C GLY A 319 -9.80 -8.77 2.02
N ASP A 320 -9.66 -9.46 3.14
CA ASP A 320 -9.68 -8.88 4.47
C ASP A 320 -8.28 -8.38 4.86
N SER A 321 -8.11 -7.08 5.02
CA SER A 321 -6.82 -6.49 5.38
C SER A 321 -6.29 -6.86 6.77
N ASP A 322 -7.08 -7.52 7.61
CA ASP A 322 -6.57 -8.08 8.86
C ASP A 322 -5.70 -9.33 8.62
N LEU A 323 -5.71 -9.86 7.38
CA LEU A 323 -4.88 -10.96 6.92
C LEU A 323 -3.58 -10.49 6.21
N ASP A 324 -3.40 -9.18 5.99
CA ASP A 324 -2.20 -8.63 5.38
C ASP A 324 -0.96 -9.10 6.16
N HIS A 325 0.03 -9.65 5.46
CA HIS A 325 1.28 -10.17 6.03
C HIS A 325 1.11 -11.32 7.05
N ALA A 326 -0.12 -11.78 7.30
CA ALA A 326 -0.40 -12.81 8.28
C ALA A 326 0.04 -14.22 7.80
N PRO A 327 0.39 -15.13 8.73
CA PRO A 327 0.78 -16.51 8.36
C PRO A 327 -0.40 -17.38 7.88
N ASN A 328 -1.61 -16.90 8.04
CA ASN A 328 -2.85 -17.54 7.64
C ASN A 328 -3.59 -16.79 6.52
N GLU A 329 -2.85 -16.10 5.66
CA GLU A 329 -3.41 -15.34 4.56
C GLU A 329 -4.18 -16.23 3.58
N HIS A 330 -5.40 -15.82 3.28
CA HIS A 330 -6.31 -16.52 2.38
C HIS A 330 -7.42 -15.58 1.89
N ILE A 331 -8.02 -15.91 0.74
CA ILE A 331 -9.10 -15.13 0.15
C ILE A 331 -10.32 -16.03 -0.16
N HIS A 332 -11.53 -15.56 0.12
CA HIS A 332 -12.75 -16.20 -0.29
C HIS A 332 -13.00 -15.99 -1.79
N LEU A 333 -13.11 -17.07 -2.57
CA LEU A 333 -13.27 -16.96 -4.02
C LEU A 333 -14.60 -16.31 -4.43
N ALA A 334 -15.65 -16.47 -3.65
CA ALA A 334 -16.93 -15.79 -3.88
C ALA A 334 -16.83 -14.26 -3.68
N GLU A 335 -15.97 -13.78 -2.76
CA GLU A 335 -15.67 -12.37 -2.60
C GLU A 335 -14.86 -11.84 -3.78
N TYR A 336 -13.85 -12.60 -4.20
CA TYR A 336 -13.04 -12.27 -5.37
C TYR A 336 -13.91 -12.09 -6.63
N ASP A 337 -14.82 -13.01 -6.92
CA ASP A 337 -15.73 -12.92 -8.06
C ASP A 337 -16.61 -11.67 -8.02
N ARG A 338 -17.14 -11.33 -6.83
CA ARG A 338 -17.93 -10.11 -6.64
C ARG A 338 -17.09 -8.86 -6.89
N ALA A 339 -15.86 -8.83 -6.42
CA ALA A 339 -14.96 -7.71 -6.64
C ALA A 339 -14.62 -7.52 -8.12
N VAL A 340 -14.39 -8.61 -8.87
CA VAL A 340 -14.21 -8.57 -10.34
C VAL A 340 -15.44 -7.97 -11.02
N GLY A 341 -16.64 -8.37 -10.61
CA GLY A 341 -17.89 -7.82 -11.13
C GLY A 341 -18.05 -6.33 -10.83
N VAL A 342 -17.80 -5.92 -9.59
CA VAL A 342 -17.85 -4.50 -9.17
C VAL A 342 -16.82 -3.67 -9.94
N LEU A 343 -15.57 -4.14 -10.06
CA LEU A 343 -14.52 -3.45 -10.81
C LEU A 343 -14.88 -3.27 -12.28
N THR A 344 -15.42 -4.30 -12.90
CA THR A 344 -15.89 -4.24 -14.29
C THR A 344 -16.98 -3.16 -14.46
N ASP A 345 -18.02 -3.20 -13.62
CA ASP A 345 -19.11 -2.21 -13.63
C ASP A 345 -18.64 -0.77 -13.39
N VAL A 346 -17.71 -0.58 -12.44
CA VAL A 346 -17.14 0.74 -12.13
C VAL A 346 -16.36 1.27 -13.32
N THR A 347 -15.49 0.44 -13.90
CA THR A 347 -14.64 0.83 -15.02
C THR A 347 -15.47 1.17 -16.24
N GLU A 348 -16.49 0.37 -16.60
CA GLU A 348 -17.43 0.67 -17.71
C GLU A 348 -18.20 1.99 -17.52
N ARG A 349 -18.47 2.41 -16.27
CA ARG A 349 -19.16 3.67 -15.98
C ARG A 349 -18.25 4.89 -16.06
N LEU A 350 -16.95 4.70 -15.95
CA LEU A 350 -15.96 5.77 -15.95
C LEU A 350 -15.35 6.00 -17.34
N LEU A 351 -15.25 4.95 -18.17
CA LEU A 351 -14.93 5.03 -19.58
C LEU A 351 -16.12 5.53 -20.40
#